data_b25f692433679591d29376710f9a18d4
#
_entry.id   b25f692433679591d29376710f9a18d4
#
_cell.length_a   1.000
_cell.length_b   1.000
_cell.length_c   1.000
_cell.angle_alpha   90.00
_cell.angle_beta   90.00
_cell.angle_gamma   90.00
#
_symmetry.space_group_name_H-M   'P 1'
#
loop_
_entity.id
_entity.type
_entity.pdbx_description
1 polymer ?
#
loop_
_entity_poly.entity_id
_entity_poly.type
_entity_poly.pdbx_seq_one_letter_code
_entity_poly.pdbx_strand_id
1 'polypeptide(L)'
;HRQRMIDKALGLNVDAVMLDLEDGVAPSEKDTARRQIGAALAEAHGPGRPARYVRVNAVGHERMHADLAAVLRPGLDGLVLPKVETPEQVKIVDDLLARWEQEAGPRREAVRLNIAVESPRGLLNALQIATASRRVIGLMFGAEDFGRELGLPVNREAEAREMLYARSAIVIAGVAARVQIIDGV
;
A
#
# COMPACT_ATOMS: atom_id res chain seq x y z
N HIS A 1 1.28 10.37 -10.75
CA HIS A 1 1.95 11.64 -10.40
C HIS A 1 1.55 12.84 -11.30
N ARG A 2 0.69 12.65 -12.30
CA ARG A 2 0.18 13.74 -13.14
C ARG A 2 -1.17 14.18 -12.60
N GLN A 3 -1.36 15.47 -12.33
CA GLN A 3 -2.59 16.01 -11.74
C GLN A 3 -3.85 15.46 -12.43
N ARG A 4 -3.89 15.49 -13.76
CA ARG A 4 -5.00 14.93 -14.55
C ARG A 4 -5.33 13.46 -14.24
N MET A 5 -4.31 12.65 -13.93
CA MET A 5 -4.52 11.23 -13.58
C MET A 5 -5.06 11.08 -12.16
N ILE A 6 -4.59 11.92 -11.24
CA ILE A 6 -5.11 11.98 -9.86
C ILE A 6 -6.59 12.36 -9.90
N ASP A 7 -6.93 13.45 -10.59
CA ASP A 7 -8.31 13.94 -10.71
C ASP A 7 -9.22 12.88 -11.35
N LYS A 8 -8.73 12.21 -12.41
CA LYS A 8 -9.47 11.11 -13.04
C LYS A 8 -9.69 9.95 -12.07
N ALA A 9 -8.66 9.52 -11.34
CA ALA A 9 -8.77 8.40 -10.38
C ALA A 9 -9.78 8.73 -9.27
N LEU A 10 -9.70 9.92 -8.70
CA LEU A 10 -10.60 10.37 -7.64
C LEU A 10 -12.06 10.57 -8.10
N GLY A 11 -12.29 10.67 -9.41
CA GLY A 11 -13.61 10.76 -10.03
C GLY A 11 -14.23 9.43 -10.45
N LEU A 12 -13.52 8.31 -10.29
CA LEU A 12 -14.02 6.98 -10.65
C LEU A 12 -15.10 6.50 -9.66
N ASN A 13 -16.04 5.71 -10.18
CA ASN A 13 -17.02 4.99 -9.36
C ASN A 13 -16.46 3.61 -9.00
N VAL A 14 -15.54 3.58 -8.05
CA VAL A 14 -14.87 2.39 -7.53
C VAL A 14 -14.80 2.48 -6.01
N ASP A 15 -14.56 1.35 -5.33
CA ASP A 15 -14.47 1.32 -3.85
C ASP A 15 -13.24 2.05 -3.33
N ALA A 16 -12.11 1.93 -4.02
CA ALA A 16 -10.85 2.56 -3.62
C ALA A 16 -9.97 2.91 -4.82
N VAL A 17 -9.13 3.91 -4.64
CA VAL A 17 -8.06 4.28 -5.56
C VAL A 17 -6.72 4.24 -4.84
N MET A 18 -5.67 3.84 -5.55
CA MET A 18 -4.30 3.88 -5.06
C MET A 18 -3.49 4.91 -5.84
N LEU A 19 -3.00 5.93 -5.14
CA LEU A 19 -2.06 6.91 -5.66
C LEU A 19 -0.64 6.44 -5.36
N ASP A 20 0.27 6.58 -6.31
CA ASP A 20 1.60 5.97 -6.20
C ASP A 20 2.71 7.00 -5.98
N LEU A 21 3.56 6.72 -4.98
CA LEU A 21 4.83 7.43 -4.73
C LEU A 21 6.04 6.50 -4.87
N GLU A 22 5.82 5.23 -5.19
CA GLU A 22 6.86 4.20 -5.28
C GLU A 22 7.30 3.99 -6.74
N ASP A 23 7.43 2.78 -7.24
CA ASP A 23 8.03 2.41 -8.52
C ASP A 23 7.33 3.01 -9.75
N GLY A 24 6.05 3.33 -9.68
CA GLY A 24 5.33 4.01 -10.76
C GLY A 24 5.69 5.50 -10.94
N VAL A 25 6.59 6.06 -10.12
CA VAL A 25 7.02 7.45 -10.17
C VAL A 25 8.53 7.54 -10.34
N ALA A 26 8.99 8.16 -11.43
CA ALA A 26 10.41 8.36 -11.67
C ALA A 26 11.08 9.16 -10.53
N PRO A 27 12.35 8.88 -10.20
CA PRO A 27 13.07 9.58 -9.12
C PRO A 27 13.02 11.11 -9.20
N SER A 28 13.12 11.67 -10.41
CA SER A 28 13.05 13.12 -10.66
C SER A 28 11.67 13.73 -10.40
N GLU A 29 10.61 12.90 -10.41
CA GLU A 29 9.22 13.35 -10.26
C GLU A 29 8.65 13.13 -8.85
N LYS A 30 9.41 12.50 -7.94
CA LYS A 30 8.95 12.16 -6.58
C LYS A 30 8.42 13.37 -5.81
N ASP A 31 9.14 14.48 -5.82
CA ASP A 31 8.74 15.69 -5.08
C ASP A 31 7.48 16.34 -5.69
N THR A 32 7.35 16.31 -7.01
CA THR A 32 6.15 16.77 -7.70
C THR A 32 4.96 15.89 -7.36
N ALA A 33 5.13 14.56 -7.37
CA ALA A 33 4.09 13.61 -6.99
C ALA A 33 3.64 13.81 -5.54
N ARG A 34 4.58 13.99 -4.59
CA ARG A 34 4.27 14.28 -3.18
C ARG A 34 3.38 15.52 -3.02
N ARG A 35 3.76 16.63 -3.69
CA ARG A 35 3.00 17.88 -3.63
C ARG A 35 1.58 17.70 -4.18
N GLN A 36 1.44 17.06 -5.34
CA GLN A 36 0.15 16.85 -5.99
C GLN A 36 -0.76 15.91 -5.19
N ILE A 37 -0.23 14.79 -4.72
CA ILE A 37 -0.99 13.83 -3.91
C ILE A 37 -1.34 14.47 -2.55
N GLY A 38 -0.40 15.15 -1.89
CA GLY A 38 -0.67 15.85 -0.64
C GLY A 38 -1.76 16.91 -0.77
N ALA A 39 -1.77 17.66 -1.87
CA ALA A 39 -2.84 18.63 -2.17
C ALA A 39 -4.20 17.94 -2.39
N ALA A 40 -4.22 16.81 -3.10
CA ALA A 40 -5.44 16.04 -3.34
C ALA A 40 -6.02 15.40 -2.06
N LEU A 41 -5.19 15.23 -1.04
CA LEU A 41 -5.57 14.67 0.27
C LEU A 41 -5.80 15.75 1.35
N ALA A 42 -5.68 17.04 1.01
CA ALA A 42 -5.75 18.14 1.99
C ALA A 42 -7.08 18.16 2.73
N GLU A 43 -8.17 17.76 2.09
CA GLU A 43 -9.51 17.74 2.66
C GLU A 43 -10.06 16.32 2.72
N ALA A 44 -10.82 16.03 3.78
CA ALA A 44 -11.62 14.83 3.87
C ALA A 44 -12.65 14.80 2.74
N HIS A 45 -12.93 13.63 2.22
CA HIS A 45 -13.95 13.46 1.17
C HIS A 45 -15.30 13.02 1.76
N GLY A 46 -16.37 13.39 1.07
CA GLY A 46 -17.73 13.01 1.45
C GLY A 46 -18.10 11.57 1.06
N PRO A 47 -19.25 11.07 1.50
CA PRO A 47 -19.75 9.76 1.13
C PRO A 47 -19.91 9.62 -0.39
N GLY A 48 -19.76 8.38 -0.89
CA GLY A 48 -19.90 8.08 -2.32
C GLY A 48 -18.64 8.41 -3.17
N ARG A 49 -17.54 8.72 -2.52
CA ARG A 49 -16.23 8.87 -3.17
C ARG A 49 -15.34 7.65 -2.85
N PRO A 50 -14.43 7.26 -3.75
CA PRO A 50 -13.53 6.14 -3.50
C PRO A 50 -12.63 6.40 -2.28
N ALA A 51 -12.34 5.37 -1.52
CA ALA A 51 -11.31 5.43 -0.49
C ALA A 51 -9.94 5.73 -1.12
N ARG A 52 -9.15 6.57 -0.45
CA ARG A 52 -7.89 7.11 -0.97
C ARG A 52 -6.71 6.46 -0.27
N TYR A 53 -6.07 5.55 -0.98
CA TYR A 53 -4.83 4.90 -0.54
C TYR A 53 -3.63 5.51 -1.23
N VAL A 54 -2.50 5.56 -0.54
CA VAL A 54 -1.22 5.96 -1.13
C VAL A 54 -0.20 4.86 -0.93
N ARG A 55 0.41 4.39 -2.03
CA ARG A 55 1.58 3.54 -1.96
C ARG A 55 2.82 4.42 -1.76
N VAL A 56 3.42 4.30 -0.58
CA VAL A 56 4.63 5.03 -0.18
C VAL A 56 5.88 4.22 -0.51
N ASN A 57 7.08 4.80 -0.42
CA ASN A 57 8.32 4.02 -0.54
C ASN A 57 8.47 3.06 0.65
N ALA A 58 9.21 1.97 0.45
CA ALA A 58 9.36 0.87 1.40
C ALA A 58 9.84 1.34 2.79
N VAL A 59 9.47 0.59 3.82
CA VAL A 59 9.91 0.83 5.20
C VAL A 59 11.43 0.72 5.29
N GLY A 60 12.08 1.78 5.82
CA GLY A 60 13.54 1.89 5.88
C GLY A 60 14.16 2.57 4.66
N HIS A 61 13.41 2.83 3.59
CA HIS A 61 13.89 3.63 2.47
C HIS A 61 13.97 5.11 2.84
N GLU A 62 15.02 5.81 2.40
CA GLU A 62 15.28 7.24 2.70
C GLU A 62 14.09 8.18 2.41
N ARG A 63 13.27 7.82 1.38
CA ARG A 63 12.14 8.65 0.93
C ARG A 63 10.88 8.45 1.75
N MET A 64 10.76 7.40 2.56
CA MET A 64 9.54 7.06 3.28
C MET A 64 9.07 8.21 4.18
N HIS A 65 9.97 8.83 4.95
CA HIS A 65 9.60 9.92 5.85
C HIS A 65 9.05 11.14 5.09
N ALA A 66 9.64 11.49 3.94
CA ALA A 66 9.16 12.57 3.10
C ALA A 66 7.79 12.24 2.47
N ASP A 67 7.55 10.97 2.11
CA ASP A 67 6.25 10.51 1.62
C ASP A 67 5.19 10.66 2.71
N LEU A 68 5.42 10.13 3.90
CA LEU A 68 4.49 10.23 5.03
C LEU A 68 4.18 11.70 5.36
N ALA A 69 5.21 12.56 5.45
CA ALA A 69 5.03 13.98 5.70
C ALA A 69 4.13 14.68 4.65
N ALA A 70 4.15 14.21 3.41
CA ALA A 70 3.32 14.75 2.34
C ALA A 70 1.89 14.24 2.38
N VAL A 71 1.68 12.94 2.67
CA VAL A 71 0.37 12.28 2.48
C VAL A 71 -0.46 12.12 3.74
N LEU A 72 0.12 12.28 4.94
CA LEU A 72 -0.63 12.28 6.19
C LEU A 72 -1.46 13.55 6.27
N ARG A 73 -2.68 13.49 5.71
CA ARG A 73 -3.65 14.57 5.56
C ARG A 73 -5.06 14.06 5.91
N PRO A 74 -6.01 14.95 6.19
CA PRO A 74 -7.38 14.56 6.53
C PRO A 74 -8.06 13.64 5.53
N GLY A 75 -7.75 13.77 4.24
CA GLY A 75 -8.33 12.97 3.15
C GLY A 75 -7.66 11.63 2.89
N LEU A 76 -6.69 11.20 3.70
CA LEU A 76 -6.06 9.89 3.57
C LEU A 76 -6.87 8.83 4.32
N ASP A 77 -7.26 7.75 3.65
CA ASP A 77 -7.94 6.61 4.27
C ASP A 77 -6.98 5.47 4.60
N GLY A 78 -5.92 5.30 3.82
CA GLY A 78 -4.93 4.27 4.10
C GLY A 78 -3.64 4.38 3.31
N LEU A 79 -2.68 3.55 3.71
CA LEU A 79 -1.40 3.38 3.03
C LEU A 79 -1.31 1.98 2.43
N VAL A 80 -0.58 1.88 1.32
CA VAL A 80 -0.06 0.61 0.80
C VAL A 80 1.44 0.59 1.10
N LEU A 81 1.86 -0.40 1.87
CA LEU A 81 3.27 -0.62 2.23
C LEU A 81 3.88 -1.63 1.28
N PRO A 82 4.79 -1.22 0.38
CA PRO A 82 5.46 -2.13 -0.53
C PRO A 82 6.58 -2.89 0.17
N LYS A 83 6.94 -4.05 -0.37
CA LYS A 83 8.16 -4.80 -0.03
C LYS A 83 8.28 -5.11 1.48
N VAL A 84 7.14 -5.42 2.12
CA VAL A 84 7.13 -5.78 3.55
C VAL A 84 7.53 -7.24 3.71
N GLU A 85 8.53 -7.49 4.54
CA GLU A 85 9.09 -8.81 4.79
C GLU A 85 8.95 -9.26 6.24
N THR A 86 8.72 -8.32 7.17
CA THR A 86 8.64 -8.65 8.60
C THR A 86 7.51 -7.90 9.31
N PRO A 87 6.94 -8.47 10.39
CA PRO A 87 5.92 -7.79 11.19
C PRO A 87 6.44 -6.51 11.87
N GLU A 88 7.74 -6.39 12.13
CA GLU A 88 8.35 -5.20 12.72
C GLU A 88 8.21 -3.98 11.81
N GLN A 89 8.33 -4.17 10.49
CA GLN A 89 8.12 -3.09 9.53
C GLN A 89 6.70 -2.52 9.63
N VAL A 90 5.70 -3.37 9.83
CA VAL A 90 4.30 -2.92 10.02
C VAL A 90 4.15 -2.14 11.33
N LYS A 91 4.76 -2.62 12.43
CA LYS A 91 4.70 -1.96 13.73
C LYS A 91 5.35 -0.57 13.71
N ILE A 92 6.48 -0.40 13.00
CA ILE A 92 7.12 0.90 12.81
C ILE A 92 6.13 1.91 12.21
N VAL A 93 5.39 1.50 11.18
CA VAL A 93 4.41 2.39 10.53
C VAL A 93 3.19 2.62 11.42
N ASP A 94 2.71 1.60 12.12
CA ASP A 94 1.61 1.73 13.09
C ASP A 94 1.92 2.78 14.16
N ASP A 95 3.12 2.74 14.74
CA ASP A 95 3.58 3.72 15.74
C ASP A 95 3.68 5.14 15.16
N LEU A 96 4.16 5.29 13.92
CA LEU A 96 4.20 6.59 13.23
C LEU A 96 2.80 7.15 12.99
N LEU A 97 1.87 6.32 12.55
CA LEU A 97 0.48 6.71 12.34
C LEU A 97 -0.23 7.07 13.64
N ALA A 98 0.00 6.30 14.71
CA ALA A 98 -0.59 6.58 16.02
C ALA A 98 -0.16 7.94 16.56
N ARG A 99 1.13 8.30 16.44
CA ARG A 99 1.64 9.62 16.84
C ARG A 99 1.03 10.73 16.01
N TRP A 100 1.01 10.57 14.68
CA TRP A 100 0.41 11.57 13.82
C TRP A 100 -1.07 11.78 14.10
N GLU A 101 -1.85 10.71 14.32
CA GLU A 101 -3.27 10.81 14.65
C GLU A 101 -3.51 11.52 15.98
N GLN A 102 -2.63 11.33 16.96
CA GLN A 102 -2.70 12.06 18.25
C GLN A 102 -2.46 13.56 18.06
N GLU A 103 -1.49 13.93 17.19
CA GLU A 103 -1.16 15.33 16.91
C GLU A 103 -2.20 16.01 16.01
N ALA A 104 -2.73 15.28 15.03
CA ALA A 104 -3.71 15.81 14.08
C ALA A 104 -5.11 16.01 14.67
N GLY A 105 -5.38 15.42 15.83
CA GLY A 105 -6.68 15.48 16.50
C GLY A 105 -7.67 14.42 16.01
N PRO A 106 -8.94 14.50 16.45
CA PRO A 106 -9.94 13.46 16.20
C PRO A 106 -10.16 13.19 14.70
N ARG A 107 -10.06 11.93 14.30
CA ARG A 107 -10.39 11.44 12.97
C ARG A 107 -11.64 10.57 13.01
N ARG A 108 -12.36 10.50 11.88
CA ARG A 108 -13.53 9.61 11.76
C ARG A 108 -13.11 8.14 11.84
N GLU A 109 -12.01 7.79 11.19
CA GLU A 109 -11.45 6.43 11.16
C GLU A 109 -9.92 6.49 11.22
N ALA A 110 -9.31 5.46 11.80
CA ALA A 110 -7.86 5.28 11.77
C ALA A 110 -7.37 5.00 10.35
N VAL A 111 -6.17 5.46 10.01
CA VAL A 111 -5.52 5.15 8.73
C VAL A 111 -5.31 3.65 8.61
N ARG A 112 -5.80 3.05 7.54
CA ARG A 112 -5.72 1.61 7.25
C ARG A 112 -4.41 1.26 6.55
N LEU A 113 -4.00 0.00 6.63
CA LEU A 113 -2.83 -0.53 5.95
C LEU A 113 -3.20 -1.68 5.02
N ASN A 114 -2.81 -1.59 3.77
CA ASN A 114 -2.70 -2.69 2.83
C ASN A 114 -1.22 -3.03 2.66
N ILE A 115 -0.87 -4.30 2.73
CA ILE A 115 0.51 -4.76 2.70
C ILE A 115 0.77 -5.45 1.37
N ALA A 116 1.73 -4.95 0.60
CA ALA A 116 2.19 -5.62 -0.60
C ALA A 116 3.26 -6.66 -0.24
N VAL A 117 2.93 -7.92 -0.49
CA VAL A 117 3.82 -9.07 -0.34
C VAL A 117 4.46 -9.34 -1.69
N GLU A 118 5.73 -8.99 -1.82
CA GLU A 118 6.46 -8.89 -3.09
C GLU A 118 7.75 -9.69 -3.10
N SER A 119 8.02 -10.46 -2.03
CA SER A 119 9.21 -11.29 -1.87
C SER A 119 8.87 -12.66 -1.27
N PRO A 120 9.70 -13.70 -1.51
CA PRO A 120 9.56 -15.00 -0.86
C PRO A 120 9.57 -14.89 0.67
N ARG A 121 10.41 -14.01 1.23
CA ARG A 121 10.49 -13.77 2.67
C ARG A 121 9.20 -13.16 3.21
N GLY A 122 8.66 -12.17 2.52
CA GLY A 122 7.37 -11.57 2.87
C GLY A 122 6.23 -12.59 2.83
N LEU A 123 6.23 -13.48 1.83
CA LEU A 123 5.24 -14.54 1.72
C LEU A 123 5.33 -15.54 2.90
N LEU A 124 6.52 -15.99 3.27
CA LEU A 124 6.72 -16.91 4.40
C LEU A 124 6.29 -16.29 5.73
N ASN A 125 6.32 -14.97 5.86
CA ASN A 125 5.90 -14.21 7.04
C ASN A 125 4.49 -13.60 6.91
N ALA A 126 3.74 -13.91 5.86
CA ALA A 126 2.50 -13.21 5.51
C ALA A 126 1.46 -13.21 6.66
N LEU A 127 1.30 -14.30 7.39
CA LEU A 127 0.38 -14.36 8.53
C LEU A 127 0.82 -13.44 9.68
N GLN A 128 2.10 -13.47 10.04
CA GLN A 128 2.67 -12.62 11.10
C GLN A 128 2.59 -11.14 10.72
N ILE A 129 2.86 -10.82 9.46
CA ILE A 129 2.72 -9.47 8.90
C ILE A 129 1.26 -9.01 8.97
N ALA A 130 0.32 -9.85 8.53
CA ALA A 130 -1.10 -9.50 8.50
C ALA A 130 -1.69 -9.29 9.90
N THR A 131 -1.14 -9.94 10.91
CA THR A 131 -1.60 -9.84 12.31
C THR A 131 -0.79 -8.86 13.16
N ALA A 132 0.20 -8.17 12.59
CA ALA A 132 1.11 -7.29 13.32
C ALA A 132 0.44 -6.00 13.83
N SER A 133 -0.64 -5.55 13.20
CA SER A 133 -1.43 -4.38 13.60
C SER A 133 -2.89 -4.55 13.21
N ARG A 134 -3.80 -3.99 14.03
CA ARG A 134 -5.24 -3.91 13.70
C ARG A 134 -5.54 -2.99 12.51
N ARG A 135 -4.57 -2.18 12.07
CA ARG A 135 -4.69 -1.33 10.89
C ARG A 135 -4.60 -2.14 9.60
N VAL A 136 -3.97 -3.31 9.63
CA VAL A 136 -3.85 -4.16 8.45
C VAL A 136 -5.22 -4.72 8.09
N ILE A 137 -5.69 -4.35 6.90
CA ILE A 137 -6.99 -4.78 6.37
C ILE A 137 -6.85 -5.63 5.10
N GLY A 138 -5.67 -5.68 4.50
CA GLY A 138 -5.45 -6.44 3.28
C GLY A 138 -4.01 -6.84 3.05
N LEU A 139 -3.86 -7.97 2.37
CA LEU A 139 -2.62 -8.43 1.74
C LEU A 139 -2.76 -8.32 0.24
N MET A 140 -1.80 -7.71 -0.43
CA MET A 140 -1.74 -7.56 -1.88
C MET A 140 -0.57 -8.39 -2.40
N PHE A 141 -0.80 -9.22 -3.43
CA PHE A 141 0.27 -9.98 -4.06
C PHE A 141 0.93 -9.17 -5.17
N GLY A 142 2.21 -8.84 -5.00
CA GLY A 142 3.01 -8.11 -6.00
C GLY A 142 3.82 -9.06 -6.88
N ALA A 143 3.17 -9.64 -7.90
CA ALA A 143 3.73 -10.70 -8.73
C ALA A 143 5.00 -10.31 -9.49
N GLU A 144 5.15 -9.03 -9.86
CA GLU A 144 6.30 -8.58 -10.67
C GLU A 144 7.61 -8.63 -9.87
N ASP A 145 7.64 -8.01 -8.69
CA ASP A 145 8.84 -8.03 -7.83
C ASP A 145 9.10 -9.41 -7.27
N PHE A 146 8.05 -10.13 -6.88
CA PHE A 146 8.14 -11.52 -6.43
C PHE A 146 8.80 -12.42 -7.50
N GLY A 147 8.35 -12.32 -8.75
CA GLY A 147 8.91 -13.09 -9.87
C GLY A 147 10.35 -12.70 -10.17
N ARG A 148 10.68 -11.41 -10.08
CA ARG A 148 12.04 -10.92 -10.28
C ARG A 148 13.01 -11.49 -9.24
N GLU A 149 12.60 -11.52 -7.97
CA GLU A 149 13.42 -12.08 -6.90
C GLU A 149 13.63 -13.60 -7.04
N LEU A 150 12.63 -14.33 -7.55
CA LEU A 150 12.76 -15.74 -7.89
C LEU A 150 13.55 -16.02 -9.17
N GLY A 151 13.96 -15.00 -9.93
CA GLY A 151 14.63 -15.17 -11.22
C GLY A 151 13.72 -15.72 -12.30
N LEU A 152 12.41 -15.53 -12.21
CA LEU A 152 11.45 -15.98 -13.19
C LEU A 152 11.46 -15.08 -14.45
N PRO A 153 11.16 -15.63 -15.64
CA PRO A 153 11.08 -14.83 -16.86
C PRO A 153 9.98 -13.76 -16.75
N VAL A 154 10.24 -12.60 -17.39
CA VAL A 154 9.29 -11.47 -17.41
C VAL A 154 8.01 -11.82 -18.18
N ASN A 155 8.14 -12.58 -19.26
CA ASN A 155 7.00 -13.03 -20.06
C ASN A 155 6.44 -14.31 -19.44
N ARG A 156 5.39 -14.16 -18.64
CA ARG A 156 4.66 -15.27 -18.06
C ARG A 156 3.53 -15.70 -18.99
N GLU A 157 3.31 -17.02 -19.09
CA GLU A 157 2.16 -17.55 -19.78
C GLU A 157 0.86 -17.21 -19.02
N ALA A 158 -0.27 -17.23 -19.72
CA ALA A 158 -1.55 -16.66 -19.33
C ALA A 158 -2.03 -16.93 -17.88
N GLU A 159 -1.64 -18.05 -17.26
CA GLU A 159 -2.07 -18.41 -15.90
C GLU A 159 -1.01 -18.19 -14.83
N ALA A 160 0.22 -17.79 -15.21
CA ALA A 160 1.35 -17.62 -14.29
C ALA A 160 1.46 -18.79 -13.28
N ARG A 161 1.50 -20.03 -13.79
CA ARG A 161 1.45 -21.27 -12.97
C ARG A 161 2.57 -21.34 -11.96
N GLU A 162 3.71 -20.75 -12.26
CA GLU A 162 4.86 -20.62 -11.37
C GLU A 162 4.55 -19.80 -10.10
N MET A 163 3.50 -18.98 -10.15
CA MET A 163 3.03 -18.18 -9.01
C MET A 163 1.90 -18.84 -8.22
N LEU A 164 1.37 -19.99 -8.68
CA LEU A 164 0.18 -20.60 -8.09
C LEU A 164 0.34 -20.90 -6.60
N TYR A 165 1.51 -21.43 -6.20
CA TYR A 165 1.79 -21.67 -4.79
C TYR A 165 1.77 -20.38 -3.97
N ALA A 166 2.44 -19.33 -4.45
CA ALA A 166 2.53 -18.05 -3.76
C ALA A 166 1.15 -17.39 -3.61
N ARG A 167 0.34 -17.40 -4.68
CA ARG A 167 -1.02 -16.88 -4.67
C ARG A 167 -1.92 -17.66 -3.72
N SER A 168 -1.82 -18.99 -3.69
CA SER A 168 -2.57 -19.83 -2.76
C SER A 168 -2.15 -19.60 -1.31
N ALA A 169 -0.85 -19.49 -1.05
CA ALA A 169 -0.33 -19.26 0.30
C ALA A 169 -0.75 -17.90 0.88
N ILE A 170 -0.74 -16.84 0.07
CA ILE A 170 -1.20 -15.51 0.54
C ILE A 170 -2.71 -15.51 0.83
N VAL A 171 -3.51 -16.24 0.04
CA VAL A 171 -4.95 -16.42 0.31
C VAL A 171 -5.16 -17.09 1.67
N ILE A 172 -4.43 -18.18 1.94
CA ILE A 172 -4.52 -18.89 3.22
C ILE A 172 -4.13 -17.98 4.38
N ALA A 173 -3.03 -17.23 4.25
CA ALA A 173 -2.57 -16.29 5.28
C ALA A 173 -3.59 -15.18 5.55
N GLY A 174 -4.15 -14.59 4.49
CA GLY A 174 -5.16 -13.52 4.61
C GLY A 174 -6.46 -14.00 5.25
N VAL A 175 -6.95 -15.17 4.87
CA VAL A 175 -8.15 -15.78 5.50
C VAL A 175 -7.88 -16.08 6.98
N ALA A 176 -6.71 -16.64 7.32
CA ALA A 176 -6.35 -16.92 8.70
C ALA A 176 -6.23 -15.64 9.54
N ALA A 177 -5.74 -14.56 8.97
CA ALA A 177 -5.64 -13.24 9.61
C ALA A 177 -6.96 -12.45 9.58
N ARG A 178 -7.98 -12.90 8.85
CA ARG A 178 -9.26 -12.21 8.61
C ARG A 178 -9.09 -10.85 7.93
N VAL A 179 -8.18 -10.76 6.97
CA VAL A 179 -7.96 -9.58 6.13
C VAL A 179 -8.31 -9.88 4.67
N GLN A 180 -8.53 -8.85 3.89
CA GLN A 180 -8.81 -8.98 2.45
C GLN A 180 -7.56 -9.45 1.70
N ILE A 181 -7.76 -10.15 0.59
CA ILE A 181 -6.69 -10.54 -0.33
C ILE A 181 -6.92 -9.83 -1.66
N ILE A 182 -5.90 -9.13 -2.13
CA ILE A 182 -5.91 -8.37 -3.38
C ILE A 182 -4.88 -9.01 -4.30
N ASP A 183 -5.35 -9.56 -5.42
CA ASP A 183 -4.46 -10.07 -6.46
C ASP A 183 -4.01 -8.91 -7.35
N GLY A 184 -2.72 -8.83 -7.64
CA GLY A 184 -2.18 -7.91 -8.63
C GLY A 184 -2.28 -8.53 -10.02
N VAL A 185 -2.71 -7.76 -11.00
CA VAL A 185 -2.75 -8.16 -12.42
C VAL A 185 -1.39 -8.00 -13.07
#